data_d3fbabe0273d37c185ebe830ae0e55b7
#
_entry.id   d3fbabe0273d37c185ebe830ae0e55b7
#
_cell.length_a   1.000
_cell.length_b   1.000
_cell.length_c   1.000
_cell.angle_alpha   90.00
_cell.angle_beta   90.00
_cell.angle_gamma   90.00
#
_symmetry.space_group_name_H-M   'P 1'
#
loop_
_entity.id
_entity.type
_entity.pdbx_description
1 polymer ?
#
loop_
_entity_poly.entity_id
_entity_poly.type
_entity_poly.pdbx_seq_one_letter_code
_entity_poly.pdbx_strand_id
1 'polypeptide(L)'
;MNKCQAVYFIVLMTLLSCGSYTNHYDTFRKMHYSEEELAQQKTKNDSSFLKAHDFDGNVYVFLGDWKIDTSLHTVSGNAQKYNAERNLIKSGHLTVLSDSVILFETNQKLNKNDGGIIAAKTLLVMYNVLITGLCLSTPKACWGSCPTFYTSDNDNVFVANAEGFSNAISPSLEYEDIDDLGFIANGCKNFSLTMKNEALETHVIDHVNLALIPVSGDGYVFHGTDNRFYTSSLCTAPQKASIGGKDIIHHINKKDGNEWTSLADKKDLVTKEELILEFDANAQKTNSATGLVLTFRQTLMTTYLLYHAISYMGDEYSDIMSKLERDKKLKKEVYNAMYKTLGGVEVYFFDERKKNWEYQGEFYETGPIASNTQILPFTSDIGNTPNKIKIKLLFNKGLWRFADVRLARIDTFVEPEWITPNILMLNDTLGAEELLNLSSDDKRLITFPGEVYDLKYKIPCAEDKYHVFLSSKGYYLEWMRSNWLKDKNLYKLHQMFKNPKKWLKKETEKYTFYESQMEEDFKNSRIQQSDKKLQNLLYSNH
;
A
#
# COMPACT_ATOMS: atom_id res chain seq x y z
N MET A 1 -27.68 -25.73 -27.33
CA MET A 1 -28.28 -25.16 -26.10
C MET A 1 -28.91 -23.82 -26.46
N ASN A 2 -30.22 -23.69 -26.36
CA ASN A 2 -30.92 -22.44 -26.70
C ASN A 2 -30.52 -21.32 -25.75
N LYS A 3 -30.42 -20.07 -26.26
CA LYS A 3 -30.05 -18.88 -25.43
C LYS A 3 -30.83 -18.81 -24.10
N CYS A 4 -32.10 -19.21 -24.07
CA CYS A 4 -32.88 -19.31 -22.84
C CYS A 4 -32.39 -20.37 -21.85
N GLN A 5 -31.86 -21.50 -22.30
CA GLN A 5 -31.31 -22.54 -21.42
C GLN A 5 -29.97 -22.12 -20.82
N ALA A 6 -29.17 -21.36 -21.56
CA ALA A 6 -27.92 -20.79 -21.03
C ALA A 6 -28.20 -19.72 -19.95
N VAL A 7 -29.21 -18.87 -20.14
CA VAL A 7 -29.64 -17.87 -19.14
C VAL A 7 -30.23 -18.58 -17.90
N TYR A 8 -31.02 -19.62 -18.08
CA TYR A 8 -31.55 -20.40 -16.95
C TYR A 8 -30.46 -21.13 -16.18
N PHE A 9 -29.44 -21.66 -16.87
CA PHE A 9 -28.30 -22.32 -16.24
C PHE A 9 -27.41 -21.31 -15.47
N ILE A 10 -27.21 -20.11 -16.02
CA ILE A 10 -26.47 -19.04 -15.34
C ILE A 10 -27.25 -18.55 -14.11
N VAL A 11 -28.57 -18.33 -14.21
CA VAL A 11 -29.42 -17.96 -13.07
C VAL A 11 -29.49 -19.07 -12.02
N LEU A 12 -29.53 -20.34 -12.42
CA LEU A 12 -29.51 -21.47 -11.48
C LEU A 12 -28.14 -21.61 -10.77
N MET A 13 -27.04 -21.40 -11.50
CA MET A 13 -25.69 -21.40 -10.92
C MET A 13 -25.50 -20.22 -9.97
N THR A 14 -26.05 -19.05 -10.27
CA THR A 14 -26.01 -17.90 -9.36
C THR A 14 -26.87 -18.12 -8.12
N LEU A 15 -28.04 -18.77 -8.24
CA LEU A 15 -28.90 -19.12 -7.09
C LEU A 15 -28.28 -20.21 -6.20
N LEU A 16 -27.55 -21.18 -6.77
CA LEU A 16 -26.85 -22.21 -6.01
C LEU A 16 -25.59 -21.67 -5.31
N SER A 17 -24.94 -20.64 -5.86
CA SER A 17 -23.82 -19.96 -5.21
C SER A 17 -24.25 -19.06 -4.04
N CYS A 18 -25.47 -18.51 -4.07
CA CYS A 18 -26.00 -17.61 -3.03
C CYS A 18 -26.07 -18.24 -1.64
N GLY A 19 -26.40 -19.53 -1.52
CA GLY A 19 -26.56 -20.20 -0.22
C GLY A 19 -25.28 -20.35 0.59
N SER A 20 -24.12 -20.42 -0.09
CA SER A 20 -22.83 -20.58 0.60
C SER A 20 -22.13 -19.22 0.89
N TYR A 21 -22.52 -18.15 0.21
CA TYR A 21 -21.96 -16.80 0.40
C TYR A 21 -22.41 -16.14 1.71
N THR A 22 -23.62 -16.37 2.15
CA THR A 22 -24.18 -15.72 3.35
C THR A 22 -23.49 -16.12 4.65
N ASN A 23 -23.07 -17.39 4.79
CA ASN A 23 -22.40 -17.86 6.00
C ASN A 23 -20.95 -17.35 6.14
N HIS A 24 -20.29 -17.04 5.02
CA HIS A 24 -18.91 -16.54 5.02
C HIS A 24 -18.82 -15.01 5.20
N TYR A 25 -19.83 -14.28 4.79
CA TYR A 25 -19.86 -12.83 4.99
C TYR A 25 -19.99 -12.43 6.46
N ASP A 26 -20.75 -13.18 7.23
CA ASP A 26 -20.83 -12.98 8.68
C ASP A 26 -19.48 -13.20 9.38
N THR A 27 -18.66 -14.10 8.88
CA THR A 27 -17.30 -14.33 9.40
C THR A 27 -16.37 -13.18 9.04
N PHE A 28 -16.53 -12.58 7.89
CA PHE A 28 -15.78 -11.45 7.38
C PHE A 28 -15.96 -10.17 8.22
N ARG A 29 -17.18 -9.80 8.60
CA ARG A 29 -17.45 -8.64 9.47
C ARG A 29 -16.98 -8.81 10.91
N LYS A 30 -16.68 -10.03 11.33
CA LYS A 30 -16.37 -10.38 12.72
C LYS A 30 -14.91 -10.20 13.13
N MET A 31 -14.07 -9.64 12.28
CA MET A 31 -12.71 -9.29 12.67
C MET A 31 -12.64 -7.99 13.49
N HIS A 32 -13.68 -7.17 13.42
CA HIS A 32 -13.84 -5.91 14.16
C HIS A 32 -15.08 -6.01 15.05
N TYR A 33 -14.91 -5.93 16.35
CA TYR A 33 -15.97 -6.18 17.32
C TYR A 33 -16.13 -5.01 18.29
N SER A 34 -17.40 -4.69 18.61
CA SER A 34 -17.70 -3.81 19.74
C SER A 34 -17.50 -4.54 21.08
N GLU A 35 -17.46 -3.79 22.16
CA GLU A 35 -17.35 -4.33 23.53
C GLU A 35 -18.52 -5.28 23.85
N GLU A 36 -19.74 -4.92 23.45
CA GLU A 36 -20.95 -5.71 23.69
C GLU A 36 -20.90 -7.05 22.94
N GLU A 37 -20.39 -7.03 21.70
CA GLU A 37 -20.24 -8.25 20.91
C GLU A 37 -19.21 -9.20 21.55
N LEU A 38 -18.08 -8.66 22.03
CA LEU A 38 -17.04 -9.44 22.67
C LEU A 38 -17.45 -10.00 24.03
N ALA A 39 -18.24 -9.24 24.81
CA ALA A 39 -18.73 -9.69 26.12
C ALA A 39 -19.64 -10.92 26.04
N GLN A 40 -20.27 -11.15 24.88
CA GLN A 40 -21.11 -12.32 24.64
C GLN A 40 -20.29 -13.59 24.31
N GLN A 41 -18.98 -13.49 24.16
CA GLN A 41 -18.12 -14.63 23.82
C GLN A 41 -17.76 -15.46 25.03
N LYS A 42 -17.85 -16.77 24.85
CA LYS A 42 -17.24 -17.72 25.80
C LYS A 42 -15.84 -18.07 25.31
N THR A 43 -14.83 -17.50 25.95
CA THR A 43 -13.43 -17.83 25.69
C THR A 43 -13.14 -19.24 26.16
N LYS A 44 -12.70 -20.11 25.27
CA LYS A 44 -12.24 -21.46 25.66
C LYS A 44 -11.35 -22.11 24.61
N ASN A 45 -10.22 -21.52 24.30
CA ASN A 45 -9.13 -22.22 23.62
C ASN A 45 -7.80 -21.52 23.91
N ASP A 46 -6.76 -22.26 24.19
CA ASP A 46 -5.39 -21.75 24.39
C ASP A 46 -4.84 -20.98 23.17
N SER A 47 -5.48 -21.12 22.01
CA SER A 47 -5.12 -20.41 20.77
C SER A 47 -5.96 -19.15 20.51
N SER A 48 -6.90 -18.81 21.39
CA SER A 48 -7.69 -17.60 21.23
C SER A 48 -6.87 -16.35 21.54
N PHE A 49 -7.13 -15.27 20.82
CA PHE A 49 -6.56 -13.97 21.13
C PHE A 49 -7.59 -12.85 20.98
N LEU A 50 -7.31 -11.75 21.65
CA LEU A 50 -7.96 -10.47 21.46
C LEU A 50 -6.88 -9.41 21.34
N LYS A 51 -6.89 -8.60 20.25
CA LYS A 51 -6.12 -7.38 20.18
C LYS A 51 -7.01 -6.19 20.52
N ALA A 52 -6.50 -5.28 21.32
CA ALA A 52 -7.13 -4.00 21.61
C ALA A 52 -6.17 -2.89 21.18
N HIS A 53 -6.59 -2.07 20.22
CA HIS A 53 -5.85 -0.90 19.73
C HIS A 53 -6.36 0.31 20.49
N ASP A 54 -5.53 0.94 21.31
CA ASP A 54 -5.93 2.14 22.07
C ASP A 54 -5.67 3.45 21.30
N PHE A 55 -6.29 4.53 21.78
CA PHE A 55 -6.14 5.87 21.18
C PHE A 55 -4.71 6.41 21.23
N ASP A 56 -3.87 5.87 22.13
CA ASP A 56 -2.46 6.25 22.24
C ASP A 56 -1.57 5.49 21.24
N GLY A 57 -2.17 4.70 20.34
CA GLY A 57 -1.44 3.88 19.35
C GLY A 57 -0.82 2.61 19.93
N ASN A 58 -1.07 2.28 21.21
CA ASN A 58 -0.61 1.02 21.75
C ASN A 58 -1.51 -0.14 21.29
N VAL A 59 -0.94 -1.33 21.23
CA VAL A 59 -1.67 -2.56 20.95
C VAL A 59 -1.49 -3.55 22.09
N TYR A 60 -2.60 -3.94 22.70
CA TYR A 60 -2.64 -4.99 23.71
C TYR A 60 -3.02 -6.29 23.01
N VAL A 61 -2.19 -7.32 23.13
CA VAL A 61 -2.46 -8.66 22.59
C VAL A 61 -2.73 -9.59 23.75
N PHE A 62 -4.00 -9.81 24.05
CA PHE A 62 -4.46 -10.77 25.05
C PHE A 62 -4.42 -12.17 24.46
N LEU A 63 -3.90 -13.13 25.20
CA LEU A 63 -3.73 -14.53 24.78
C LEU A 63 -4.42 -15.47 25.77
N GLY A 64 -5.13 -16.45 25.24
CA GLY A 64 -5.87 -17.41 26.07
C GLY A 64 -7.10 -16.78 26.73
N ASP A 65 -7.24 -16.96 28.03
CA ASP A 65 -8.38 -16.44 28.79
C ASP A 65 -8.27 -14.94 29.01
N TRP A 66 -9.17 -14.20 28.42
CA TRP A 66 -9.40 -12.79 28.67
C TRP A 66 -10.87 -12.55 29.06
N LYS A 67 -11.14 -11.48 29.80
CA LYS A 67 -12.48 -11.13 30.29
C LYS A 67 -12.81 -9.70 29.95
N ILE A 68 -14.06 -9.48 29.53
CA ILE A 68 -14.64 -8.16 29.37
C ILE A 68 -15.66 -7.96 30.49
N ASP A 69 -15.50 -6.85 31.18
CA ASP A 69 -16.45 -6.38 32.19
C ASP A 69 -17.13 -5.12 31.65
N THR A 70 -18.34 -5.29 31.11
CA THR A 70 -19.14 -4.21 30.55
C THR A 70 -19.63 -3.23 31.62
N SER A 71 -19.67 -3.61 32.89
CA SER A 71 -20.07 -2.72 33.99
C SER A 71 -18.93 -1.79 34.42
N LEU A 72 -17.71 -2.24 34.28
CA LEU A 72 -16.50 -1.47 34.58
C LEU A 72 -15.81 -0.91 33.32
N HIS A 73 -16.35 -1.20 32.14
CA HIS A 73 -15.75 -0.85 30.85
C HIS A 73 -14.27 -1.27 30.78
N THR A 74 -13.97 -2.55 31.07
CA THR A 74 -12.59 -3.05 31.08
C THR A 74 -12.44 -4.37 30.35
N VAL A 75 -11.28 -4.53 29.72
CA VAL A 75 -10.76 -5.81 29.22
C VAL A 75 -9.54 -6.20 30.03
N SER A 76 -9.51 -7.43 30.56
CA SER A 76 -8.41 -7.92 31.38
C SER A 76 -8.01 -9.34 31.02
N GLY A 77 -6.73 -9.66 31.19
CA GLY A 77 -6.17 -11.00 30.93
C GLY A 77 -4.67 -10.98 30.79
N ASN A 78 -4.10 -12.15 30.46
CA ASN A 78 -2.69 -12.23 30.13
C ASN A 78 -2.45 -11.60 28.77
N ALA A 79 -1.66 -10.53 28.72
CA ALA A 79 -1.44 -9.74 27.52
C ALA A 79 0.00 -9.27 27.38
N GLN A 80 0.35 -8.92 26.15
CA GLN A 80 1.53 -8.17 25.78
C GLN A 80 1.07 -6.80 25.29
N LYS A 81 1.63 -5.71 25.87
CA LYS A 81 1.41 -4.34 25.40
C LYS A 81 2.60 -3.88 24.55
N TYR A 82 2.31 -3.42 23.37
CA TYR A 82 3.26 -2.80 22.45
C TYR A 82 2.96 -1.31 22.34
N ASN A 83 4.00 -0.47 22.20
CA ASN A 83 3.84 0.96 21.94
C ASN A 83 3.54 1.24 20.46
N ALA A 84 3.44 2.53 20.09
CA ALA A 84 3.20 2.97 18.71
C ALA A 84 4.28 2.47 17.73
N GLU A 85 5.54 2.37 18.17
CA GLU A 85 6.68 1.83 17.39
C GLU A 85 6.75 0.31 17.41
N ARG A 86 5.75 -0.36 18.01
CA ARG A 86 5.65 -1.83 18.14
C ARG A 86 6.75 -2.49 18.97
N ASN A 87 7.36 -1.73 19.87
CA ASN A 87 8.23 -2.28 20.90
C ASN A 87 7.40 -2.84 22.05
N LEU A 88 7.76 -4.03 22.53
CA LEU A 88 7.12 -4.61 23.72
C LEU A 88 7.48 -3.78 24.95
N ILE A 89 6.48 -3.12 25.57
CA ILE A 89 6.65 -2.30 26.77
C ILE A 89 6.23 -3.01 28.05
N LYS A 90 5.27 -3.93 27.98
CA LYS A 90 4.80 -4.66 29.16
C LYS A 90 4.22 -6.02 28.80
N SER A 91 4.39 -7.01 29.67
CA SER A 91 3.72 -8.30 29.54
C SER A 91 3.27 -8.82 30.90
N GLY A 92 2.24 -9.66 30.93
CA GLY A 92 1.64 -10.24 32.14
C GLY A 92 0.14 -10.02 32.19
N HIS A 93 -0.45 -10.06 33.39
CA HIS A 93 -1.86 -9.76 33.55
C HIS A 93 -2.07 -8.25 33.41
N LEU A 94 -2.77 -7.82 32.36
CA LEU A 94 -3.04 -6.43 32.05
C LEU A 94 -4.54 -6.16 32.04
N THR A 95 -4.90 -4.92 32.31
CA THR A 95 -6.26 -4.39 32.18
C THR A 95 -6.20 -3.12 31.33
N VAL A 96 -7.10 -3.00 30.38
CA VAL A 96 -7.30 -1.81 29.53
C VAL A 96 -8.75 -1.34 29.66
N LEU A 97 -8.95 -0.02 29.68
CA LEU A 97 -10.30 0.56 29.63
C LEU A 97 -10.84 0.39 28.22
N SER A 98 -12.02 -0.19 28.06
CA SER A 98 -12.67 -0.34 26.73
C SER A 98 -12.92 1.01 26.07
N ASP A 99 -13.23 2.04 26.89
CA ASP A 99 -13.44 3.41 26.41
C ASP A 99 -12.18 4.06 25.82
N SER A 100 -10.99 3.49 26.10
CA SER A 100 -9.73 3.91 25.48
C SER A 100 -9.35 3.06 24.26
N VAL A 101 -10.17 2.10 23.88
CA VAL A 101 -9.90 1.19 22.75
C VAL A 101 -10.71 1.62 21.54
N ILE A 102 -10.02 1.85 20.43
CA ILE A 102 -10.64 2.21 19.15
C ILE A 102 -11.20 0.99 18.44
N LEU A 103 -10.45 -0.13 18.50
CA LEU A 103 -10.70 -1.31 17.69
C LEU A 103 -10.34 -2.57 18.46
N PHE A 104 -11.22 -3.57 18.40
CA PHE A 104 -10.96 -4.93 18.85
C PHE A 104 -10.88 -5.89 17.67
N GLU A 105 -9.87 -6.77 17.68
CA GLU A 105 -9.74 -7.88 16.74
C GLU A 105 -9.64 -9.22 17.49
N THR A 106 -10.32 -10.25 17.01
CA THR A 106 -10.22 -11.60 17.58
C THR A 106 -10.38 -12.68 16.51
N ASN A 107 -9.75 -13.83 16.74
CA ASN A 107 -9.92 -15.03 15.92
C ASN A 107 -11.11 -15.90 16.35
N GLN A 108 -11.91 -15.44 17.32
CA GLN A 108 -13.07 -16.18 17.80
C GLN A 108 -14.32 -15.89 16.98
N LYS A 109 -15.12 -16.93 16.71
CA LYS A 109 -16.43 -16.78 16.05
C LYS A 109 -17.48 -16.39 17.09
N LEU A 110 -18.21 -15.30 16.81
CA LEU A 110 -19.35 -14.90 17.62
C LEU A 110 -20.55 -15.82 17.34
N ASN A 111 -21.20 -16.27 18.41
CA ASN A 111 -22.51 -16.92 18.28
C ASN A 111 -23.60 -15.85 18.24
N LYS A 112 -24.15 -15.56 17.07
CA LYS A 112 -25.30 -14.65 16.93
C LYS A 112 -26.63 -15.41 17.01
N ASN A 113 -27.58 -14.86 17.79
CA ASN A 113 -28.99 -15.21 17.71
C ASN A 113 -29.62 -14.57 16.46
N ASP A 114 -30.24 -15.39 15.61
CA ASP A 114 -30.52 -15.18 14.18
C ASP A 114 -31.66 -14.21 13.78
N GLY A 115 -32.18 -13.37 14.66
CA GLY A 115 -33.38 -12.59 14.38
C GLY A 115 -33.28 -11.39 13.41
N GLY A 116 -32.08 -10.82 13.23
CA GLY A 116 -31.84 -9.65 12.35
C GLY A 116 -31.30 -9.98 10.96
N ILE A 117 -31.03 -11.24 10.69
CA ILE A 117 -30.19 -11.70 9.58
C ILE A 117 -30.92 -11.77 8.24
N ILE A 118 -32.25 -11.95 8.23
CA ILE A 118 -33.03 -12.21 6.99
C ILE A 118 -33.11 -10.97 6.09
N ALA A 119 -33.33 -9.78 6.65
CA ALA A 119 -33.35 -8.53 5.88
C ALA A 119 -31.99 -8.14 5.34
N ALA A 120 -30.93 -8.36 6.14
CA ALA A 120 -29.55 -8.15 5.71
C ALA A 120 -29.12 -9.15 4.61
N LYS A 121 -29.62 -10.39 4.60
CA LYS A 121 -29.30 -11.42 3.60
C LYS A 121 -29.75 -11.05 2.19
N THR A 122 -30.92 -10.45 2.03
CA THR A 122 -31.43 -10.06 0.70
C THR A 122 -30.66 -8.86 0.13
N LEU A 123 -30.34 -7.89 0.96
CA LEU A 123 -29.49 -6.74 0.57
C LEU A 123 -28.07 -7.18 0.20
N LEU A 124 -27.56 -8.19 0.89
CA LEU A 124 -26.21 -8.72 0.72
C LEU A 124 -26.03 -9.51 -0.58
N VAL A 125 -27.06 -10.22 -1.03
CA VAL A 125 -27.06 -10.92 -2.33
C VAL A 125 -27.01 -9.92 -3.48
N MET A 126 -27.77 -8.83 -3.39
CA MET A 126 -27.69 -7.73 -4.37
C MET A 126 -26.31 -7.05 -4.32
N TYR A 127 -25.75 -6.87 -3.15
CA TYR A 127 -24.41 -6.30 -2.93
C TYR A 127 -23.29 -7.15 -3.52
N ASN A 128 -23.32 -8.49 -3.36
CA ASN A 128 -22.30 -9.37 -3.95
C ASN A 128 -22.38 -9.46 -5.47
N VAL A 129 -23.58 -9.44 -6.06
CA VAL A 129 -23.75 -9.34 -7.53
C VAL A 129 -23.26 -7.98 -8.03
N LEU A 130 -23.50 -6.92 -7.28
CA LEU A 130 -23.03 -5.57 -7.57
C LEU A 130 -21.49 -5.47 -7.43
N ILE A 131 -20.89 -6.04 -6.38
CA ILE A 131 -19.44 -6.10 -6.18
C ILE A 131 -18.78 -6.92 -7.29
N THR A 132 -19.31 -8.08 -7.68
CA THR A 132 -18.73 -8.86 -8.79
C THR A 132 -18.83 -8.09 -10.10
N GLY A 133 -19.95 -7.40 -10.36
CA GLY A 133 -20.08 -6.49 -11.50
C GLY A 133 -19.17 -5.27 -11.41
N LEU A 134 -18.90 -4.77 -10.22
CA LEU A 134 -18.01 -3.63 -9.93
C LEU A 134 -16.54 -4.03 -9.96
N CYS A 135 -16.19 -5.21 -9.49
CA CYS A 135 -14.81 -5.72 -9.65
C CYS A 135 -14.43 -5.91 -11.12
N LEU A 136 -15.42 -6.17 -11.98
CA LEU A 136 -15.22 -6.20 -13.43
C LEU A 136 -15.24 -4.80 -14.07
N SER A 137 -15.91 -3.82 -13.45
CA SER A 137 -16.01 -2.45 -13.96
C SER A 137 -15.07 -1.45 -13.27
N THR A 138 -14.70 -1.70 -12.04
CA THR A 138 -13.75 -0.90 -11.24
C THR A 138 -12.81 -1.81 -10.44
N PRO A 139 -11.77 -2.36 -11.10
CA PRO A 139 -10.81 -3.28 -10.46
C PRO A 139 -10.18 -2.74 -9.17
N LYS A 140 -10.06 -1.41 -9.03
CA LYS A 140 -9.54 -0.78 -7.82
C LYS A 140 -10.40 -1.05 -6.58
N ALA A 141 -11.73 -1.11 -6.71
CA ALA A 141 -12.62 -1.51 -5.61
C ALA A 141 -12.39 -2.95 -5.13
N CYS A 142 -11.68 -3.77 -5.94
CA CYS A 142 -11.39 -5.17 -5.65
C CYS A 142 -9.89 -5.46 -5.48
N TRP A 143 -9.04 -4.58 -5.99
CA TRP A 143 -7.59 -4.73 -6.04
C TRP A 143 -6.87 -3.56 -5.36
N GLY A 144 -7.62 -2.52 -4.95
CA GLY A 144 -7.09 -1.37 -4.24
C GLY A 144 -6.79 -1.73 -2.80
N SER A 145 -5.85 -1.07 -2.25
CA SER A 145 -5.42 -1.16 -0.87
C SER A 145 -4.94 0.21 -0.42
N CYS A 146 -4.80 0.42 0.86
CA CYS A 146 -4.13 1.56 1.47
C CYS A 146 -4.83 2.91 1.29
N PRO A 147 -4.60 3.86 2.14
CA PRO A 147 -5.09 5.20 1.91
C PRO A 147 -4.53 5.75 0.60
N THR A 148 -5.42 6.15 -0.28
CA THR A 148 -5.07 6.75 -1.56
C THR A 148 -5.24 8.26 -1.47
N PHE A 149 -4.23 8.99 -1.94
CA PHE A 149 -4.18 10.44 -1.86
C PHE A 149 -4.32 11.09 -3.23
N TYR A 150 -5.12 12.15 -3.28
CA TYR A 150 -5.46 12.88 -4.50
C TYR A 150 -5.21 14.37 -4.29
N THR A 151 -4.50 15.00 -5.23
CA THR A 151 -4.45 16.46 -5.33
C THR A 151 -5.50 16.92 -6.33
N SER A 152 -6.14 18.07 -6.09
CA SER A 152 -7.05 18.68 -7.06
C SER A 152 -6.24 19.36 -8.16
N ASP A 153 -6.10 18.70 -9.31
CA ASP A 153 -5.68 19.39 -10.51
C ASP A 153 -6.85 20.17 -11.12
N ASN A 154 -6.54 21.25 -11.84
CA ASN A 154 -7.51 22.23 -12.36
C ASN A 154 -8.57 21.65 -13.31
N ASP A 155 -8.47 20.40 -13.72
CA ASP A 155 -9.34 19.76 -14.72
C ASP A 155 -10.37 18.75 -14.14
N ASN A 156 -10.60 18.74 -12.83
CA ASN A 156 -11.56 17.83 -12.16
C ASN A 156 -11.32 16.31 -12.38
N VAL A 157 -10.19 15.89 -12.91
CA VAL A 157 -9.82 14.49 -13.02
C VAL A 157 -8.96 14.11 -11.84
N PHE A 158 -9.54 13.42 -10.87
CA PHE A 158 -8.80 12.91 -9.73
C PHE A 158 -7.94 11.72 -10.17
N VAL A 159 -6.64 11.98 -10.34
CA VAL A 159 -5.64 10.92 -10.48
C VAL A 159 -4.97 10.74 -9.12
N ALA A 160 -4.80 9.50 -8.68
CA ALA A 160 -4.09 9.22 -7.44
C ALA A 160 -2.64 9.71 -7.56
N ASN A 161 -2.22 10.55 -6.62
CA ASN A 161 -0.88 11.14 -6.57
C ASN A 161 0.05 10.35 -5.65
N ALA A 162 -0.51 9.71 -4.62
CA ALA A 162 0.23 8.90 -3.67
C ALA A 162 -0.61 7.73 -3.17
N GLU A 163 0.07 6.72 -2.63
CA GLU A 163 -0.50 5.52 -2.04
C GLU A 163 0.25 5.21 -0.75
N GLY A 164 -0.36 5.48 0.41
CA GLY A 164 0.34 5.37 1.69
C GLY A 164 0.54 3.94 2.17
N PHE A 165 1.70 3.63 2.70
CA PHE A 165 2.10 2.42 3.45
C PHE A 165 1.52 1.08 2.95
N SER A 166 1.54 0.85 1.63
CA SER A 166 0.88 -0.27 0.93
C SER A 166 1.22 -1.68 1.43
N ASN A 167 2.37 -1.88 2.07
CA ASN A 167 2.79 -3.18 2.61
C ASN A 167 2.50 -3.36 4.11
N ALA A 168 1.93 -2.36 4.76
CA ALA A 168 1.71 -2.35 6.21
C ALA A 168 0.39 -3.04 6.61
N ILE A 169 0.23 -4.31 6.29
CA ILE A 169 -0.98 -5.12 6.57
C ILE A 169 -1.14 -5.53 8.04
N SER A 170 -0.33 -5.01 8.92
CA SER A 170 -0.42 -5.25 10.37
C SER A 170 0.36 -4.19 11.13
N PRO A 171 0.08 -3.99 12.43
CA PRO A 171 0.79 -3.03 13.26
C PRO A 171 2.31 -3.16 13.22
N SER A 172 2.81 -4.40 13.21
CA SER A 172 4.26 -4.66 13.22
C SER A 172 4.96 -4.39 11.90
N LEU A 173 4.20 -4.10 10.85
CA LEU A 173 4.70 -3.73 9.52
C LEU A 173 4.52 -2.25 9.21
N GLU A 174 4.06 -1.46 10.20
CA GLU A 174 3.95 -0.01 10.07
C GLU A 174 5.28 0.63 9.65
N TYR A 175 5.24 1.52 8.68
CA TYR A 175 6.39 2.31 8.23
C TYR A 175 5.94 3.69 7.76
N GLU A 176 6.88 4.60 7.67
CA GLU A 176 6.68 5.92 7.08
C GLU A 176 6.94 5.85 5.58
N ASP A 177 5.98 6.33 4.81
CA ASP A 177 6.01 6.39 3.35
C ASP A 177 6.14 7.83 2.89
N ILE A 178 7.02 8.07 1.92
CA ILE A 178 7.31 9.41 1.40
C ILE A 178 7.08 9.44 -0.11
N ASP A 179 6.06 10.20 -0.52
CA ASP A 179 5.66 10.34 -1.91
C ASP A 179 5.92 11.74 -2.47
N ASP A 180 6.40 11.81 -3.71
CA ASP A 180 6.60 13.06 -4.46
C ASP A 180 5.28 13.60 -5.00
N LEU A 181 4.77 14.69 -4.41
CA LEU A 181 3.58 15.39 -4.89
C LEU A 181 3.87 16.50 -5.91
N GLY A 182 5.14 16.79 -6.19
CA GLY A 182 5.55 17.82 -7.14
C GLY A 182 5.63 19.22 -6.54
N PHE A 183 5.36 20.24 -7.36
CA PHE A 183 5.58 21.65 -7.00
C PHE A 183 4.30 22.40 -6.68
N ILE A 184 4.36 23.28 -5.68
CA ILE A 184 3.38 24.33 -5.44
C ILE A 184 4.00 25.67 -5.86
N ALA A 185 3.25 26.47 -6.65
CA ALA A 185 3.67 27.80 -7.01
C ALA A 185 3.85 28.71 -5.77
N ASN A 186 4.72 29.71 -5.90
CA ASN A 186 4.98 30.72 -4.85
C ASN A 186 3.71 31.46 -4.37
N GLY A 187 3.79 32.03 -3.18
CA GLY A 187 2.74 32.82 -2.52
C GLY A 187 2.09 32.09 -1.33
N CYS A 188 1.29 32.84 -0.57
CA CYS A 188 0.55 32.28 0.55
C CYS A 188 -0.66 31.50 0.05
N LYS A 189 -0.63 30.18 0.13
CA LYS A 189 -1.69 29.31 -0.37
C LYS A 189 -2.07 28.24 0.64
N ASN A 190 -3.28 27.76 0.52
CA ASN A 190 -3.68 26.51 1.14
C ASN A 190 -3.44 25.38 0.13
N PHE A 191 -2.87 24.29 0.60
CA PHE A 191 -2.79 23.05 -0.16
C PHE A 191 -3.89 22.12 0.32
N SER A 192 -4.57 21.46 -0.60
CA SER A 192 -5.64 20.52 -0.30
C SER A 192 -5.27 19.14 -0.82
N LEU A 193 -5.44 18.13 0.04
CA LEU A 193 -5.20 16.74 -0.24
C LEU A 193 -6.44 15.94 0.17
N THR A 194 -6.99 15.16 -0.76
CA THR A 194 -8.10 14.25 -0.45
C THR A 194 -7.53 12.86 -0.21
N MET A 195 -7.74 12.33 0.99
CA MET A 195 -7.43 10.96 1.36
C MET A 195 -8.69 10.12 1.33
N LYS A 196 -8.62 8.92 0.74
CA LYS A 196 -9.77 8.02 0.64
C LYS A 196 -9.43 6.61 1.09
N ASN A 197 -10.40 5.97 1.75
CA ASN A 197 -10.40 4.53 1.96
C ASN A 197 -11.31 3.88 0.90
N GLU A 198 -10.72 3.39 -0.19
CA GLU A 198 -11.44 2.87 -1.35
C GLU A 198 -11.48 1.33 -1.40
N ALA A 199 -10.98 0.66 -0.36
CA ALA A 199 -10.95 -0.79 -0.26
C ALA A 199 -11.70 -1.32 0.97
N LEU A 200 -11.89 -2.64 1.02
CA LEU A 200 -12.50 -3.30 2.18
C LEU A 200 -11.45 -3.53 3.27
N GLU A 201 -11.04 -2.46 3.91
CA GLU A 201 -9.99 -2.44 4.93
C GLU A 201 -10.23 -1.33 5.96
N THR A 202 -9.65 -1.49 7.13
CA THR A 202 -9.59 -0.46 8.15
C THR A 202 -8.18 0.09 8.18
N HIS A 203 -8.01 1.39 7.96
CA HIS A 203 -6.70 2.03 8.12
C HIS A 203 -6.55 2.56 9.55
N VAL A 204 -5.35 2.45 10.08
CA VAL A 204 -4.92 3.01 11.37
C VAL A 204 -3.74 3.93 11.06
N ILE A 205 -3.99 5.22 11.03
CA ILE A 205 -3.09 6.24 10.51
C ILE A 205 -2.46 7.01 11.65
N ASP A 206 -1.14 7.04 11.68
CA ASP A 206 -0.33 7.80 12.63
C ASP A 206 -0.34 9.29 12.27
N HIS A 207 0.09 9.60 11.06
CA HIS A 207 0.10 10.96 10.55
C HIS A 207 -0.02 11.01 9.02
N VAL A 208 -0.43 12.16 8.53
CA VAL A 208 -0.40 12.57 7.12
C VAL A 208 0.15 14.01 7.08
N ASN A 209 1.45 14.12 6.89
CA ASN A 209 2.17 15.39 6.92
C ASN A 209 2.70 15.76 5.54
N LEU A 210 3.00 17.04 5.34
CA LEU A 210 3.73 17.47 4.16
C LEU A 210 5.14 17.91 4.54
N ALA A 211 6.10 17.52 3.71
CA ALA A 211 7.46 18.02 3.73
C ALA A 211 7.60 19.09 2.66
N LEU A 212 7.90 20.31 3.05
CA LEU A 212 8.07 21.46 2.17
C LEU A 212 9.54 21.80 2.03
N ILE A 213 10.03 21.89 0.80
CA ILE A 213 11.40 22.28 0.51
C ILE A 213 11.38 23.45 -0.48
N PRO A 214 11.89 24.64 -0.12
CA PRO A 214 11.93 25.78 -1.00
C PRO A 214 12.91 25.50 -2.17
N VAL A 215 12.51 25.87 -3.40
CA VAL A 215 13.28 25.63 -4.62
C VAL A 215 13.40 26.91 -5.41
N SER A 216 14.63 27.40 -5.53
CA SER A 216 14.91 28.58 -6.33
C SER A 216 15.07 28.23 -7.82
N GLY A 217 14.46 29.01 -8.69
CA GLY A 217 14.56 28.86 -10.15
C GLY A 217 14.03 27.51 -10.67
N ASP A 218 14.80 26.87 -11.54
CA ASP A 218 14.47 25.59 -12.19
C ASP A 218 15.07 24.38 -11.49
N GLY A 219 15.45 24.52 -10.22
CA GLY A 219 15.98 23.43 -9.41
C GLY A 219 14.99 22.29 -9.20
N TYR A 220 15.53 21.14 -8.80
CA TYR A 220 14.81 19.91 -8.47
C TYR A 220 15.08 19.52 -7.02
N VAL A 221 14.15 18.79 -6.41
CA VAL A 221 14.35 18.13 -5.13
C VAL A 221 13.90 16.69 -5.28
N PHE A 222 14.60 15.78 -4.63
CA PHE A 222 14.29 14.35 -4.65
C PHE A 222 14.41 13.77 -3.25
N HIS A 223 13.51 12.87 -2.90
CA HIS A 223 13.67 11.99 -1.75
C HIS A 223 14.60 10.83 -2.12
N GLY A 224 15.61 10.58 -1.30
CA GLY A 224 16.63 9.57 -1.54
C GLY A 224 16.25 8.20 -0.96
N THR A 225 16.78 7.15 -1.57
CA THR A 225 16.68 5.78 -1.03
C THR A 225 17.31 5.58 0.35
N ASP A 226 18.01 6.59 0.85
CA ASP A 226 18.63 6.68 2.18
C ASP A 226 17.84 7.58 3.15
N ASN A 227 16.58 7.92 2.80
CA ASN A 227 15.68 8.78 3.57
C ASN A 227 16.18 10.23 3.78
N ARG A 228 16.93 10.76 2.81
CA ARG A 228 17.35 12.17 2.79
C ARG A 228 16.74 12.90 1.61
N PHE A 229 16.64 14.23 1.73
CA PHE A 229 16.22 15.05 0.60
C PHE A 229 17.42 15.73 -0.05
N TYR A 230 17.47 15.68 -1.38
CA TYR A 230 18.58 16.17 -2.18
C TYR A 230 18.13 17.23 -3.16
N THR A 231 18.88 18.35 -3.23
CA THR A 231 18.68 19.36 -4.27
C THR A 231 19.55 19.05 -5.48
N SER A 232 19.05 19.42 -6.65
CA SER A 232 19.76 19.28 -7.91
C SER A 232 19.46 20.48 -8.81
N SER A 233 20.52 21.08 -9.35
CA SER A 233 20.41 22.12 -10.39
C SER A 233 20.47 21.57 -11.81
N LEU A 234 20.74 20.27 -11.98
CA LEU A 234 20.88 19.65 -13.29
C LEU A 234 20.36 18.21 -13.27
N CYS A 235 19.38 17.95 -14.10
CA CYS A 235 18.86 16.61 -14.41
C CYS A 235 18.91 16.36 -15.91
N THR A 236 19.46 15.23 -16.32
CA THR A 236 19.59 14.86 -17.74
C THR A 236 18.89 13.53 -18.02
N ALA A 237 18.11 13.50 -19.10
CA ALA A 237 17.49 12.27 -19.60
C ALA A 237 18.57 11.37 -20.26
N PRO A 238 18.37 10.05 -20.33
CA PRO A 238 19.25 9.16 -21.07
C PRO A 238 19.20 9.46 -22.56
N GLN A 239 20.34 9.27 -23.26
CA GLN A 239 20.41 9.33 -24.72
C GLN A 239 19.94 8.03 -25.38
N LYS A 240 20.08 6.91 -24.64
CA LYS A 240 19.61 5.58 -25.04
C LYS A 240 19.07 4.80 -23.86
N ALA A 241 18.03 4.03 -24.14
CA ALA A 241 17.46 3.09 -23.17
C ALA A 241 17.02 1.82 -23.90
N SER A 242 17.58 0.67 -23.51
CA SER A 242 17.29 -0.57 -24.21
C SER A 242 17.11 -1.76 -23.27
N ILE A 243 16.15 -2.63 -23.61
CA ILE A 243 15.89 -3.91 -22.96
C ILE A 243 15.95 -5.01 -24.01
N GLY A 244 16.84 -5.99 -23.79
CA GLY A 244 17.03 -7.08 -24.76
C GLY A 244 17.36 -6.59 -26.18
N GLY A 245 17.99 -5.41 -26.31
CA GLY A 245 18.30 -4.76 -27.58
C GLY A 245 17.14 -3.95 -28.19
N LYS A 246 15.95 -3.93 -27.59
CA LYS A 246 14.82 -3.13 -28.01
C LYS A 246 14.91 -1.74 -27.38
N ASP A 247 14.79 -0.70 -28.20
CA ASP A 247 14.76 0.70 -27.74
C ASP A 247 13.41 1.00 -27.05
N ILE A 248 13.48 1.58 -25.84
CA ILE A 248 12.31 1.97 -25.01
C ILE A 248 12.39 3.44 -24.57
N ILE A 249 13.31 4.22 -25.10
CA ILE A 249 13.59 5.58 -24.62
C ILE A 249 12.35 6.48 -24.58
N HIS A 250 11.48 6.35 -25.56
CA HIS A 250 10.26 7.18 -25.65
C HIS A 250 9.25 6.95 -24.53
N HIS A 251 9.38 5.85 -23.77
CA HIS A 251 8.48 5.53 -22.67
C HIS A 251 9.00 6.01 -21.31
N ILE A 252 10.30 6.36 -21.21
CA ILE A 252 10.95 6.61 -19.91
C ILE A 252 11.82 7.89 -19.89
N ASN A 253 11.67 8.78 -20.86
CA ASN A 253 12.47 10.01 -20.95
C ASN A 253 11.73 11.27 -20.50
N LYS A 254 10.48 11.16 -20.05
CA LYS A 254 9.68 12.27 -19.52
C LYS A 254 8.46 11.79 -18.75
N LYS A 255 8.11 12.54 -17.71
CA LYS A 255 6.93 12.30 -16.88
C LYS A 255 5.67 12.85 -17.60
N ASP A 256 5.11 12.08 -18.54
CA ASP A 256 3.96 12.46 -19.35
C ASP A 256 2.75 11.52 -19.19
N GLY A 257 2.74 10.71 -18.15
CA GLY A 257 1.69 9.72 -17.88
C GLY A 257 1.86 8.39 -18.64
N ASN A 258 2.82 8.30 -19.55
CA ASN A 258 3.20 7.04 -20.17
C ASN A 258 4.15 6.26 -19.25
N GLU A 259 4.00 4.95 -19.23
CA GLU A 259 4.84 4.06 -18.46
C GLU A 259 5.27 2.88 -19.31
N TRP A 260 6.49 2.44 -19.12
CA TRP A 260 6.97 1.20 -19.69
C TRP A 260 6.87 0.08 -18.66
N THR A 261 6.41 -1.10 -19.12
CA THR A 261 6.46 -2.34 -18.37
C THR A 261 6.59 -3.52 -19.31
N SER A 262 7.18 -4.61 -18.87
CA SER A 262 7.10 -5.91 -19.55
C SER A 262 6.08 -6.79 -18.85
N LEU A 263 5.43 -7.66 -19.59
CA LEU A 263 4.66 -8.76 -19.01
C LEU A 263 5.60 -9.75 -18.32
N ALA A 264 5.13 -10.43 -17.29
CA ALA A 264 5.85 -11.48 -16.60
C ALA A 264 6.32 -12.58 -17.56
N ASP A 265 7.41 -13.25 -17.21
CA ASP A 265 7.89 -14.37 -18.01
C ASP A 265 6.93 -15.56 -17.88
N LYS A 266 6.52 -16.14 -19.03
CA LYS A 266 5.57 -17.25 -19.09
C LYS A 266 6.09 -18.59 -18.50
N LYS A 267 7.38 -18.65 -18.17
CA LYS A 267 8.00 -19.85 -17.62
C LYS A 267 8.35 -19.73 -16.15
N ASP A 268 8.62 -18.49 -15.68
CA ASP A 268 9.05 -18.28 -14.31
C ASP A 268 8.85 -16.81 -13.87
N LEU A 269 8.04 -16.59 -12.82
CA LEU A 269 7.78 -15.25 -12.26
C LEU A 269 9.01 -14.61 -11.59
N VAL A 270 10.12 -15.31 -11.41
CA VAL A 270 11.36 -14.75 -10.85
C VAL A 270 12.41 -14.41 -11.91
N THR A 271 12.04 -14.45 -13.19
CA THR A 271 12.94 -14.05 -14.28
C THR A 271 13.33 -12.60 -14.14
N LYS A 272 14.65 -12.33 -14.18
CA LYS A 272 15.17 -10.96 -14.16
C LYS A 272 15.28 -10.40 -15.58
N GLU A 273 15.19 -9.07 -15.68
CA GLU A 273 15.33 -8.31 -16.92
C GLU A 273 16.32 -7.15 -16.70
N GLU A 274 17.05 -6.78 -17.75
CA GLU A 274 18.07 -5.72 -17.70
C GLU A 274 17.66 -4.55 -18.59
N LEU A 275 17.56 -3.36 -18.01
CA LEU A 275 17.48 -2.10 -18.74
C LEU A 275 18.85 -1.44 -18.77
N ILE A 276 19.38 -1.21 -19.98
CA ILE A 276 20.65 -0.53 -20.19
C ILE A 276 20.38 0.92 -20.60
N LEU A 277 20.97 1.85 -19.86
CA LEU A 277 20.86 3.29 -20.05
C LEU A 277 22.21 3.88 -20.44
N GLU A 278 22.24 4.81 -21.39
CA GLU A 278 23.43 5.60 -21.72
C GLU A 278 23.12 7.10 -21.55
N PHE A 279 23.95 7.79 -20.76
CA PHE A 279 23.88 9.25 -20.56
C PHE A 279 25.13 9.93 -21.10
N ASP A 280 25.02 11.24 -21.40
CA ASP A 280 26.15 12.07 -21.78
C ASP A 280 26.98 12.43 -20.54
N ALA A 281 28.24 12.01 -20.52
CA ALA A 281 29.15 12.33 -19.42
C ALA A 281 29.50 13.82 -19.36
N ASN A 282 29.46 14.55 -20.49
CA ASN A 282 29.82 15.97 -20.51
C ASN A 282 28.89 16.85 -19.66
N ALA A 283 27.62 16.46 -19.55
CA ALA A 283 26.64 17.15 -18.71
C ALA A 283 26.95 17.02 -17.20
N GLN A 284 27.76 16.01 -16.78
CA GLN A 284 28.04 15.67 -15.38
C GLN A 284 29.50 15.98 -14.97
N LYS A 285 30.29 16.66 -15.83
CA LYS A 285 31.73 16.96 -15.56
C LYS A 285 31.92 18.00 -14.45
N THR A 286 31.68 17.58 -13.22
CA THR A 286 32.00 18.34 -12.00
C THR A 286 32.42 17.37 -10.91
N ASN A 287 33.10 17.86 -9.87
CA ASN A 287 33.43 17.07 -8.67
C ASN A 287 32.20 16.87 -7.76
N SER A 288 30.98 17.09 -8.27
CA SER A 288 29.74 16.94 -7.51
C SER A 288 29.28 15.48 -7.48
N ALA A 289 28.66 15.09 -6.39
CA ALA A 289 28.00 13.79 -6.31
C ALA A 289 26.89 13.66 -7.37
N THR A 290 26.63 12.44 -7.80
CA THR A 290 25.62 12.16 -8.83
C THR A 290 24.71 11.05 -8.33
N GLY A 291 23.43 11.08 -8.74
CA GLY A 291 22.47 10.04 -8.42
C GLY A 291 21.58 9.72 -9.61
N LEU A 292 21.05 8.52 -9.62
CA LEU A 292 20.02 8.12 -10.55
C LEU A 292 18.65 8.49 -9.97
N VAL A 293 17.82 9.16 -10.75
CA VAL A 293 16.43 9.45 -10.42
C VAL A 293 15.55 8.49 -11.19
N LEU A 294 14.59 7.90 -10.50
CA LEU A 294 13.64 6.96 -11.07
C LEU A 294 12.22 7.33 -10.63
N THR A 295 11.31 7.48 -11.60
CA THR A 295 9.86 7.55 -11.36
C THR A 295 9.25 6.22 -11.73
N PHE A 296 8.69 5.52 -10.74
CA PHE A 296 8.29 4.12 -10.90
C PHE A 296 7.22 3.70 -9.88
N ARG A 297 6.63 2.55 -10.11
CA ARG A 297 5.70 1.87 -9.22
C ARG A 297 5.68 0.37 -9.49
N GLN A 298 5.01 -0.37 -8.64
CA GLN A 298 4.77 -1.80 -8.89
C GLN A 298 3.64 -2.04 -9.90
N THR A 299 3.60 -3.25 -10.44
CA THR A 299 2.43 -3.79 -11.15
C THR A 299 1.49 -4.46 -10.14
N LEU A 300 0.36 -4.99 -10.60
CA LEU A 300 -0.55 -5.78 -9.78
C LEU A 300 0.00 -7.14 -9.34
N MET A 301 1.21 -7.52 -9.75
CA MET A 301 1.82 -8.79 -9.34
C MET A 301 1.92 -8.90 -7.82
N THR A 302 2.34 -7.85 -7.13
CA THR A 302 2.46 -7.83 -5.67
C THR A 302 1.11 -7.96 -4.98
N THR A 303 0.08 -7.25 -5.45
CA THR A 303 -1.29 -7.35 -4.94
C THR A 303 -1.85 -8.77 -5.14
N TYR A 304 -1.64 -9.36 -6.33
CA TYR A 304 -2.03 -10.74 -6.61
C TYR A 304 -1.39 -11.73 -5.62
N LEU A 305 -0.08 -11.58 -5.36
CA LEU A 305 0.65 -12.44 -4.42
C LEU A 305 0.18 -12.24 -2.98
N LEU A 306 -0.05 -11.00 -2.56
CA LEU A 306 -0.56 -10.67 -1.23
C LEU A 306 -1.93 -11.30 -0.99
N TYR A 307 -2.86 -11.13 -1.93
CA TYR A 307 -4.20 -11.69 -1.81
C TYR A 307 -4.20 -13.22 -1.81
N HIS A 308 -3.26 -13.86 -2.52
CA HIS A 308 -3.08 -15.30 -2.39
C HIS A 308 -2.56 -15.72 -1.03
N ALA A 309 -1.62 -14.96 -0.44
CA ALA A 309 -1.16 -15.23 0.92
C ALA A 309 -2.32 -15.15 1.92
N ILE A 310 -3.12 -14.09 1.85
CA ILE A 310 -4.28 -13.88 2.72
C ILE A 310 -5.34 -14.98 2.51
N SER A 311 -5.66 -15.32 1.26
CA SER A 311 -6.64 -16.36 0.97
C SER A 311 -6.20 -17.74 1.46
N TYR A 312 -4.90 -18.06 1.38
CA TYR A 312 -4.39 -19.32 1.94
C TYR A 312 -4.42 -19.37 3.47
N MET A 313 -4.43 -18.22 4.15
CA MET A 313 -4.65 -18.17 5.60
C MET A 313 -6.10 -18.50 5.95
N GLY A 314 -7.06 -18.07 5.14
CA GLY A 314 -8.48 -18.32 5.35
C GLY A 314 -8.96 -17.81 6.70
N ASP A 315 -9.73 -18.63 7.42
CA ASP A 315 -10.24 -18.32 8.76
C ASP A 315 -9.15 -18.30 9.87
N GLU A 316 -7.91 -18.69 9.56
CA GLU A 316 -6.75 -18.55 10.46
C GLU A 316 -5.97 -17.24 10.27
N TYR A 317 -6.44 -16.33 9.40
CA TYR A 317 -5.76 -15.06 9.12
C TYR A 317 -5.37 -14.31 10.40
N SER A 318 -6.31 -14.09 11.30
CA SER A 318 -6.06 -13.36 12.54
C SER A 318 -5.05 -14.04 13.47
N ASP A 319 -5.09 -15.37 13.56
CA ASP A 319 -4.11 -16.16 14.34
C ASP A 319 -2.70 -16.03 13.77
N ILE A 320 -2.58 -16.13 12.44
CA ILE A 320 -1.30 -16.05 11.75
C ILE A 320 -0.72 -14.65 11.89
N MET A 321 -1.54 -13.60 11.69
CA MET A 321 -1.11 -12.22 11.85
C MET A 321 -0.68 -11.94 13.31
N SER A 322 -1.42 -12.44 14.30
CA SER A 322 -1.03 -12.35 15.71
C SER A 322 0.30 -13.05 16.02
N LYS A 323 0.59 -14.19 15.39
CA LYS A 323 1.89 -14.86 15.50
C LYS A 323 3.01 -14.01 14.89
N LEU A 324 2.79 -13.42 13.72
CA LEU A 324 3.75 -12.51 13.09
C LEU A 324 4.06 -11.29 13.96
N GLU A 325 3.05 -10.74 14.65
CA GLU A 325 3.24 -9.64 15.61
C GLU A 325 4.19 -9.99 16.77
N ARG A 326 4.09 -11.22 17.28
CA ARG A 326 4.83 -11.67 18.45
C ARG A 326 6.19 -12.28 18.12
N ASP A 327 6.34 -12.89 16.96
CA ASP A 327 7.56 -13.60 16.54
C ASP A 327 8.35 -12.78 15.53
N LYS A 328 9.30 -11.97 16.04
CA LYS A 328 10.21 -11.15 15.21
C LYS A 328 11.02 -11.99 14.20
N LYS A 329 11.34 -13.25 14.53
CA LYS A 329 12.08 -14.13 13.63
C LYS A 329 11.20 -14.58 12.47
N LEU A 330 9.98 -15.04 12.76
CA LEU A 330 9.01 -15.44 11.75
C LEU A 330 8.69 -14.26 10.82
N LYS A 331 8.44 -13.07 11.37
CA LYS A 331 8.22 -11.85 10.60
C LYS A 331 9.37 -11.57 9.63
N LYS A 332 10.61 -11.62 10.12
CA LYS A 332 11.80 -11.42 9.28
C LYS A 332 11.95 -12.50 8.20
N GLU A 333 11.62 -13.75 8.51
CA GLU A 333 11.65 -14.86 7.55
C GLU A 333 10.63 -14.63 6.42
N VAL A 334 9.39 -14.29 6.76
CA VAL A 334 8.29 -14.02 5.81
C VAL A 334 8.64 -12.83 4.90
N TYR A 335 9.04 -11.71 5.49
CA TYR A 335 9.46 -10.52 4.74
C TYR A 335 10.60 -10.83 3.78
N ASN A 336 11.69 -11.43 4.30
CA ASN A 336 12.86 -11.74 3.49
C ASN A 336 12.58 -12.77 2.37
N ALA A 337 11.65 -13.70 2.56
CA ALA A 337 11.36 -14.72 1.56
C ALA A 337 10.88 -14.10 0.24
N MET A 338 9.93 -13.16 0.29
CA MET A 338 9.40 -12.52 -0.92
C MET A 338 10.33 -11.39 -1.41
N TYR A 339 10.81 -10.53 -0.52
CA TYR A 339 11.74 -9.46 -0.88
C TYR A 339 12.99 -9.99 -1.57
N LYS A 340 13.68 -10.99 -1.00
CA LYS A 340 14.89 -11.57 -1.62
C LYS A 340 14.63 -12.33 -2.92
N THR A 341 13.39 -12.74 -3.16
CA THR A 341 13.04 -13.52 -4.35
C THR A 341 12.64 -12.63 -5.51
N LEU A 342 11.84 -11.62 -5.24
CA LEU A 342 11.37 -10.67 -6.26
C LEU A 342 12.34 -9.49 -6.39
N GLY A 343 12.81 -8.93 -5.28
CA GLY A 343 13.75 -7.82 -5.21
C GLY A 343 13.15 -6.48 -5.62
N GLY A 344 13.93 -5.44 -5.45
CA GLY A 344 13.69 -4.12 -6.03
C GLY A 344 14.31 -3.95 -7.41
N VAL A 345 14.66 -2.71 -7.73
CA VAL A 345 15.37 -2.32 -8.96
C VAL A 345 16.82 -2.08 -8.61
N GLU A 346 17.67 -3.08 -8.82
CA GLU A 346 19.10 -3.01 -8.56
C GLU A 346 19.78 -2.12 -9.60
N VAL A 347 20.67 -1.22 -9.16
CA VAL A 347 21.38 -0.25 -9.99
C VAL A 347 22.85 -0.58 -10.06
N TYR A 348 23.39 -0.63 -11.26
CA TYR A 348 24.79 -0.88 -11.54
C TYR A 348 25.35 0.19 -12.45
N PHE A 349 26.54 0.70 -12.12
CA PHE A 349 27.34 1.59 -12.96
C PHE A 349 28.43 0.79 -13.67
N PHE A 350 28.70 1.07 -14.95
CA PHE A 350 29.78 0.44 -15.70
C PHE A 350 31.08 1.21 -15.54
N ASP A 351 32.03 0.67 -14.79
CA ASP A 351 33.40 1.24 -14.70
C ASP A 351 34.21 0.88 -15.95
N GLU A 352 34.42 1.86 -16.83
CA GLU A 352 35.18 1.66 -18.08
C GLU A 352 36.65 1.29 -17.83
N ARG A 353 37.23 1.63 -16.69
CA ARG A 353 38.62 1.28 -16.32
C ARG A 353 38.75 -0.16 -15.89
N LYS A 354 37.81 -0.63 -15.07
CA LYS A 354 37.76 -2.00 -14.56
C LYS A 354 37.05 -2.96 -15.50
N LYS A 355 36.35 -2.45 -16.53
CA LYS A 355 35.51 -3.22 -17.47
C LYS A 355 34.48 -4.12 -16.79
N ASN A 356 33.90 -3.64 -15.70
CA ASN A 356 32.87 -4.38 -14.95
C ASN A 356 31.72 -3.48 -14.50
N TRP A 357 30.61 -4.12 -14.11
CA TRP A 357 29.46 -3.48 -13.49
C TRP A 357 29.65 -3.40 -11.97
N GLU A 358 29.54 -2.21 -11.41
CA GLU A 358 29.62 -1.94 -9.98
C GLU A 358 28.25 -1.64 -9.41
N TYR A 359 27.84 -2.41 -8.41
CA TYR A 359 26.57 -2.21 -7.71
C TYR A 359 26.59 -0.87 -6.96
N GLN A 360 25.52 -0.08 -7.13
CA GLN A 360 25.37 1.23 -6.50
C GLN A 360 24.30 1.25 -5.41
N GLY A 361 23.30 0.39 -5.48
CA GLY A 361 22.18 0.32 -4.56
C GLY A 361 20.94 -0.25 -5.25
N GLU A 362 19.80 -0.08 -4.59
CA GLU A 362 18.53 -0.63 -5.03
C GLU A 362 17.41 0.39 -4.76
N PHE A 363 16.54 0.59 -5.73
CA PHE A 363 15.26 1.26 -5.52
C PHE A 363 14.21 0.26 -5.06
N TYR A 364 13.36 0.71 -4.17
CA TYR A 364 12.19 -0.06 -3.75
C TYR A 364 11.01 0.88 -3.54
N GLU A 365 9.87 0.49 -4.08
CA GLU A 365 8.60 1.19 -3.93
C GLU A 365 7.52 0.16 -3.62
N THR A 366 6.44 0.61 -3.01
CA THR A 366 5.32 -0.25 -2.66
C THR A 366 4.05 0.25 -3.33
N GLY A 367 3.20 -0.69 -3.70
CA GLY A 367 1.90 -0.37 -4.29
C GLY A 367 1.89 -0.15 -5.80
N PRO A 368 0.74 -0.45 -6.42
CA PRO A 368 0.55 -0.31 -7.86
C PRO A 368 -0.20 0.97 -8.27
N ILE A 369 -0.66 1.80 -7.31
CA ILE A 369 -1.63 2.86 -7.60
C ILE A 369 -0.95 4.12 -8.12
N ALA A 370 0.02 4.65 -7.39
CA ALA A 370 0.71 5.89 -7.73
C ALA A 370 2.18 5.64 -8.06
N SER A 371 2.73 6.42 -9.00
CA SER A 371 4.16 6.40 -9.28
C SER A 371 4.87 7.38 -8.37
N ASN A 372 5.91 6.92 -7.67
CA ASN A 372 6.75 7.76 -6.84
C ASN A 372 8.06 8.10 -7.54
N THR A 373 8.70 9.21 -7.16
CA THR A 373 9.99 9.65 -7.70
C THR A 373 11.03 9.64 -6.59
N GLN A 374 12.08 8.83 -6.77
CA GLN A 374 13.18 8.71 -5.81
C GLN A 374 14.53 8.95 -6.48
N ILE A 375 15.54 9.36 -5.70
CA ILE A 375 16.93 9.40 -6.13
C ILE A 375 17.77 8.35 -5.38
N LEU A 376 18.65 7.66 -6.11
CA LEU A 376 19.69 6.81 -5.54
C LEU A 376 21.03 7.49 -5.73
N PRO A 377 21.64 8.07 -4.67
CA PRO A 377 22.97 8.63 -4.72
C PRO A 377 24.01 7.56 -5.02
N PHE A 378 24.92 7.82 -5.96
CA PHE A 378 26.00 6.89 -6.28
C PHE A 378 27.13 6.93 -5.26
N THR A 379 27.65 5.76 -4.95
CA THR A 379 28.83 5.58 -4.10
C THR A 379 30.13 5.70 -4.89
N SER A 380 30.06 5.49 -6.21
CA SER A 380 31.22 5.57 -7.12
C SER A 380 31.33 6.97 -7.72
N ASP A 381 32.56 7.47 -7.85
CA ASP A 381 32.84 8.71 -8.60
C ASP A 381 32.69 8.47 -10.11
N ILE A 382 31.56 8.90 -10.65
CA ILE A 382 31.25 8.79 -12.08
C ILE A 382 31.67 10.03 -12.89
N GLY A 383 32.06 11.13 -12.21
CA GLY A 383 32.43 12.42 -12.84
C GLY A 383 33.68 12.34 -13.73
N ASN A 384 34.51 11.34 -13.55
CA ASN A 384 35.73 11.11 -14.33
C ASN A 384 35.54 10.10 -15.49
N THR A 385 34.31 9.74 -15.83
CA THR A 385 34.01 8.78 -16.90
C THR A 385 34.15 9.49 -18.27
N PRO A 386 34.97 9.00 -19.18
CA PRO A 386 35.08 9.61 -20.51
C PRO A 386 33.86 9.31 -21.38
N ASN A 387 33.33 10.34 -22.00
CA ASN A 387 32.32 10.34 -23.05
C ASN A 387 30.89 9.89 -22.67
N LYS A 388 30.69 8.72 -22.10
CA LYS A 388 29.35 8.17 -21.79
C LYS A 388 29.31 7.47 -20.45
N ILE A 389 28.22 7.72 -19.72
CA ILE A 389 27.88 7.02 -18.49
C ILE A 389 26.90 5.90 -18.86
N LYS A 390 27.26 4.65 -18.53
CA LYS A 390 26.39 3.49 -18.71
C LYS A 390 25.87 3.00 -17.39
N ILE A 391 24.56 2.85 -17.27
CA ILE A 391 23.87 2.34 -16.09
C ILE A 391 23.03 1.15 -16.49
N LYS A 392 23.01 0.14 -15.66
CA LYS A 392 22.17 -1.04 -15.78
C LYS A 392 21.20 -1.08 -14.62
N LEU A 393 19.90 -1.21 -14.91
CA LEU A 393 18.90 -1.60 -13.94
C LEU A 393 18.59 -3.09 -14.11
N LEU A 394 18.68 -3.85 -13.01
CA LEU A 394 18.34 -5.26 -12.96
C LEU A 394 17.14 -5.46 -12.05
N PHE A 395 16.05 -5.99 -12.58
CA PHE A 395 14.77 -6.09 -11.86
C PHE A 395 13.98 -7.32 -12.27
N ASN A 396 12.96 -7.65 -11.48
CA ASN A 396 12.05 -8.74 -11.79
C ASN A 396 11.11 -8.35 -12.94
N LYS A 397 11.07 -9.19 -13.96
CA LYS A 397 10.26 -9.00 -15.15
C LYS A 397 8.77 -9.09 -14.82
N GLY A 398 8.00 -8.10 -15.23
CA GLY A 398 6.56 -8.00 -14.97
C GLY A 398 6.21 -7.41 -13.59
N LEU A 399 7.19 -7.01 -12.79
CA LEU A 399 6.95 -6.45 -11.44
C LEU A 399 6.90 -4.92 -11.41
N TRP A 400 7.62 -4.25 -12.32
CA TRP A 400 7.86 -2.83 -12.25
C TRP A 400 7.32 -2.07 -13.46
N ARG A 401 6.88 -0.84 -13.23
CA ARG A 401 6.52 0.16 -14.24
C ARG A 401 7.45 1.36 -14.08
N PHE A 402 8.00 1.82 -15.18
CA PHE A 402 8.90 2.97 -15.23
C PHE A 402 8.28 4.08 -16.06
N ALA A 403 8.21 5.29 -15.50
CA ALA A 403 7.67 6.47 -16.16
C ALA A 403 8.76 7.44 -16.61
N ASP A 404 9.78 7.68 -15.78
CA ASP A 404 10.88 8.60 -16.10
C ASP A 404 12.19 8.13 -15.43
N VAL A 405 13.31 8.31 -16.15
CA VAL A 405 14.65 8.02 -15.63
C VAL A 405 15.56 9.18 -15.96
N ARG A 406 16.29 9.70 -14.95
CA ARG A 406 17.21 10.81 -15.12
C ARG A 406 18.51 10.57 -14.35
N LEU A 407 19.55 11.23 -14.78
CA LEU A 407 20.80 11.36 -14.03
C LEU A 407 20.85 12.77 -13.45
N ALA A 408 20.90 12.87 -12.12
CA ALA A 408 20.91 14.14 -11.41
C ALA A 408 22.29 14.42 -10.81
N ARG A 409 22.71 15.68 -10.90
CA ARG A 409 23.83 16.18 -10.10
C ARG A 409 23.30 16.55 -8.73
N ILE A 410 23.86 15.96 -7.68
CA ILE A 410 23.50 16.27 -6.30
C ILE A 410 24.28 17.51 -5.86
N ASP A 411 23.58 18.59 -5.55
CA ASP A 411 24.20 19.83 -5.09
C ASP A 411 24.38 19.79 -3.56
N THR A 412 23.33 19.51 -2.80
CA THR A 412 23.38 19.34 -1.34
C THR A 412 22.22 18.50 -0.84
N PHE A 413 22.29 18.04 0.40
CA PHE A 413 21.12 17.55 1.11
C PHE A 413 20.45 18.70 1.88
N VAL A 414 19.13 18.61 2.10
CA VAL A 414 18.34 19.63 2.77
C VAL A 414 17.36 18.97 3.72
N GLU A 415 17.04 19.68 4.81
CA GLU A 415 15.99 19.29 5.73
C GLU A 415 14.67 19.96 5.30
N PRO A 416 13.57 19.24 5.25
CA PRO A 416 12.27 19.82 4.92
C PRO A 416 11.66 20.56 6.09
N GLU A 417 10.80 21.53 5.81
CA GLU A 417 9.85 22.06 6.78
C GLU A 417 8.62 21.14 6.82
N TRP A 418 8.37 20.51 7.97
CA TRP A 418 7.24 19.63 8.18
C TRP A 418 6.00 20.40 8.58
N ILE A 419 4.88 20.18 7.89
CA ILE A 419 3.59 20.78 8.24
C ILE A 419 2.52 19.72 8.38
N THR A 420 1.66 19.91 9.38
CA THR A 420 0.49 19.08 9.65
C THR A 420 -0.77 19.70 9.05
N PRO A 421 -1.83 18.92 8.80
CA PRO A 421 -3.10 19.49 8.37
C PRO A 421 -3.70 20.38 9.45
N ASN A 422 -4.30 21.50 9.06
CA ASN A 422 -4.95 22.43 9.97
C ASN A 422 -6.48 22.42 9.88
N ILE A 423 -7.03 21.77 8.86
CA ILE A 423 -8.46 21.50 8.70
C ILE A 423 -8.60 20.09 8.12
N LEU A 424 -9.57 19.34 8.65
CA LEU A 424 -9.98 18.05 8.13
C LEU A 424 -11.50 18.05 7.97
N MET A 425 -11.98 17.63 6.80
CA MET A 425 -13.39 17.38 6.52
C MET A 425 -13.58 15.88 6.29
N LEU A 426 -14.50 15.26 7.00
CA LEU A 426 -14.93 13.88 6.77
C LEU A 426 -16.27 13.90 6.03
N ASN A 427 -16.31 13.38 4.82
CA ASN A 427 -17.51 13.34 3.99
C ASN A 427 -18.25 14.71 3.95
N ASP A 428 -17.51 15.79 3.65
CA ASP A 428 -17.99 17.18 3.62
C ASP A 428 -18.41 17.76 4.98
N THR A 429 -18.15 17.09 6.10
CA THR A 429 -18.45 17.56 7.47
C THR A 429 -17.14 17.85 8.21
N LEU A 430 -17.11 18.92 9.04
CA LEU A 430 -15.91 19.26 9.81
C LEU A 430 -15.58 18.14 10.82
N GLY A 431 -14.45 17.48 10.65
CA GLY A 431 -13.92 16.42 11.50
C GLY A 431 -12.90 16.95 12.51
N ALA A 432 -13.36 17.60 13.57
CA ALA A 432 -12.47 18.18 14.57
C ALA A 432 -11.77 17.11 15.44
N GLU A 433 -12.45 16.03 15.73
CA GLU A 433 -11.91 14.89 16.47
C GLU A 433 -10.91 14.10 15.61
N GLU A 434 -11.26 13.85 14.35
CA GLU A 434 -10.39 13.19 13.37
C GLU A 434 -9.11 14.00 13.13
N LEU A 435 -9.21 15.33 13.06
CA LEU A 435 -8.05 16.21 12.96
C LEU A 435 -7.17 16.11 14.20
N LEU A 436 -7.77 16.07 15.39
CA LEU A 436 -7.02 15.91 16.64
C LEU A 436 -6.31 14.55 16.69
N ASN A 437 -6.97 13.48 16.25
CA ASN A 437 -6.41 12.15 16.20
C ASN A 437 -5.25 12.03 15.21
N LEU A 438 -5.30 12.79 14.10
CA LEU A 438 -4.25 12.82 13.08
C LEU A 438 -3.07 13.75 13.43
N SER A 439 -3.30 14.74 14.30
CA SER A 439 -2.29 15.76 14.64
C SER A 439 -1.58 15.52 15.97
N SER A 440 -1.96 14.48 16.70
CA SER A 440 -1.39 14.16 18.02
C SER A 440 -0.48 12.95 17.93
N ASP A 441 0.73 13.05 18.46
CA ASP A 441 1.74 11.96 18.44
C ASP A 441 1.28 10.68 19.17
N ASP A 442 0.32 10.82 20.09
CA ASP A 442 -0.21 9.75 20.95
C ASP A 442 -1.56 9.18 20.47
N LYS A 443 -2.08 9.65 19.32
CA LYS A 443 -3.37 9.20 18.78
C LYS A 443 -3.24 8.65 17.36
N ARG A 444 -4.31 8.05 16.89
CA ARG A 444 -4.42 7.47 15.55
C ARG A 444 -5.76 7.83 14.94
N LEU A 445 -5.76 8.19 13.65
CA LEU A 445 -6.98 8.28 12.87
C LEU A 445 -7.35 6.88 12.36
N ILE A 446 -8.59 6.47 12.62
CA ILE A 446 -9.15 5.23 12.08
C ILE A 446 -10.07 5.58 10.92
N THR A 447 -9.88 4.93 9.77
CA THR A 447 -10.75 5.12 8.60
C THR A 447 -11.40 3.81 8.17
N PHE A 448 -12.64 3.92 7.69
CA PHE A 448 -13.42 2.78 7.21
C PHE A 448 -13.68 2.86 5.71
N PRO A 449 -14.06 1.73 5.07
CA PRO A 449 -14.37 1.71 3.65
C PRO A 449 -15.39 2.77 3.25
N GLY A 450 -15.08 3.54 2.19
CA GLY A 450 -15.95 4.58 1.64
C GLY A 450 -15.79 5.97 2.25
N GLU A 451 -15.02 6.12 3.32
CA GLU A 451 -14.76 7.43 3.91
C GLU A 451 -13.80 8.26 3.06
N VAL A 452 -14.10 9.56 2.99
CA VAL A 452 -13.34 10.56 2.24
C VAL A 452 -12.95 11.69 3.20
N TYR A 453 -11.66 11.96 3.28
CA TYR A 453 -11.06 12.96 4.15
C TYR A 453 -10.41 14.05 3.31
N ASP A 454 -10.93 15.28 3.36
CA ASP A 454 -10.29 16.44 2.75
C ASP A 454 -9.42 17.13 3.78
N LEU A 455 -8.11 17.04 3.58
CA LEU A 455 -7.08 17.63 4.43
C LEU A 455 -6.62 18.96 3.83
N LYS A 456 -6.57 20.02 4.66
CA LYS A 456 -6.04 21.33 4.23
C LYS A 456 -4.81 21.68 5.05
N TYR A 457 -3.81 22.19 4.36
CA TYR A 457 -2.52 22.58 4.91
C TYR A 457 -2.30 24.07 4.63
N LYS A 458 -1.84 24.79 5.63
CA LYS A 458 -1.47 26.20 5.47
C LYS A 458 -0.01 26.29 5.07
N ILE A 459 0.24 26.55 3.79
CA ILE A 459 1.59 26.67 3.25
C ILE A 459 2.17 28.04 3.68
N PRO A 460 3.40 28.10 4.24
CA PRO A 460 4.08 29.35 4.54
C PRO A 460 4.22 30.23 3.28
N CYS A 461 4.19 31.55 3.50
CA CYS A 461 4.43 32.48 2.42
C CYS A 461 5.91 32.50 2.08
N ALA A 462 6.26 32.17 0.84
CA ALA A 462 7.62 32.25 0.34
C ALA A 462 7.69 32.99 -1.01
N GLU A 463 8.86 33.55 -1.30
CA GLU A 463 9.16 34.13 -2.61
C GLU A 463 9.42 33.02 -3.65
N ASP A 464 10.01 31.90 -3.22
CA ASP A 464 10.27 30.73 -4.04
C ASP A 464 9.09 29.77 -4.07
N LYS A 465 9.07 28.88 -5.06
CA LYS A 465 8.15 27.72 -5.12
C LYS A 465 8.60 26.66 -4.09
N TYR A 466 7.66 25.84 -3.62
CA TYR A 466 7.97 24.67 -2.81
C TYR A 466 7.90 23.40 -3.66
N HIS A 467 8.84 22.49 -3.45
CA HIS A 467 8.63 21.07 -3.76
C HIS A 467 7.99 20.43 -2.53
N VAL A 468 6.95 19.63 -2.76
CA VAL A 468 6.11 19.05 -1.72
C VAL A 468 6.20 17.54 -1.78
N PHE A 469 6.46 16.93 -0.62
CA PHE A 469 6.34 15.50 -0.43
C PHE A 469 5.27 15.21 0.61
N LEU A 470 4.56 14.11 0.41
CA LEU A 470 3.64 13.55 1.40
C LEU A 470 4.42 12.57 2.28
N SER A 471 4.35 12.76 3.59
CA SER A 471 4.70 11.73 4.55
C SER A 471 3.43 11.16 5.14
N SER A 472 3.21 9.87 4.92
CA SER A 472 2.12 9.13 5.54
C SER A 472 2.66 7.93 6.31
N LYS A 473 2.10 7.69 7.50
CA LYS A 473 2.51 6.56 8.33
C LYS A 473 1.30 5.90 8.95
N GLY A 474 1.31 4.59 8.96
CA GLY A 474 0.23 3.80 9.51
C GLY A 474 0.30 2.34 9.10
N TYR A 475 -0.80 1.66 9.32
CA TYR A 475 -1.03 0.30 8.86
C TYR A 475 -2.50 0.10 8.52
N TYR A 476 -2.82 -0.99 7.86
CA TYR A 476 -4.20 -1.35 7.58
C TYR A 476 -4.50 -2.81 7.91
N LEU A 477 -5.79 -3.10 8.05
CA LEU A 477 -6.31 -4.42 8.37
C LEU A 477 -7.29 -4.81 7.26
N GLU A 478 -6.90 -5.80 6.47
CA GLU A 478 -7.74 -6.33 5.40
C GLU A 478 -8.98 -7.01 5.96
N TRP A 479 -10.13 -6.68 5.39
CA TRP A 479 -11.37 -7.39 5.69
C TRP A 479 -11.42 -8.69 4.91
N MET A 480 -11.52 -9.81 5.62
CA MET A 480 -11.54 -11.15 5.01
C MET A 480 -12.72 -11.32 4.08
N ARG A 481 -12.45 -11.61 2.82
CA ARG A 481 -13.46 -11.79 1.79
C ARG A 481 -13.94 -13.24 1.78
N SER A 482 -15.21 -13.46 1.44
CA SER A 482 -15.83 -14.80 1.49
C SER A 482 -15.14 -15.83 0.60
N ASN A 483 -14.61 -15.42 -0.55
CA ASN A 483 -13.82 -16.31 -1.42
C ASN A 483 -12.47 -16.67 -0.79
N TRP A 484 -11.80 -15.75 -0.08
CA TRP A 484 -10.55 -16.05 0.63
C TRP A 484 -10.73 -17.09 1.73
N LEU A 485 -11.85 -17.02 2.46
CA LEU A 485 -12.17 -18.03 3.47
C LEU A 485 -12.35 -19.44 2.90
N LYS A 486 -12.79 -19.55 1.63
CA LYS A 486 -12.92 -20.84 0.94
C LYS A 486 -11.60 -21.42 0.46
N ASP A 487 -10.62 -20.56 0.18
CA ASP A 487 -9.33 -20.93 -0.41
C ASP A 487 -8.28 -21.33 0.63
N LYS A 488 -8.64 -21.44 1.93
CA LYS A 488 -7.75 -21.82 3.02
C LYS A 488 -6.84 -22.98 2.63
N ASN A 489 -5.53 -22.74 2.65
CA ASN A 489 -4.54 -23.74 2.33
C ASN A 489 -3.19 -23.45 2.98
N LEU A 490 -3.06 -23.81 4.24
CA LEU A 490 -1.85 -23.55 5.03
C LEU A 490 -0.60 -24.24 4.45
N TYR A 491 -0.76 -25.34 3.74
CA TYR A 491 0.36 -25.99 3.05
C TYR A 491 0.91 -25.12 1.91
N LYS A 492 0.02 -24.53 1.08
CA LYS A 492 0.44 -23.60 0.03
C LYS A 492 1.05 -22.35 0.62
N LEU A 493 0.47 -21.79 1.69
CA LEU A 493 1.03 -20.66 2.43
C LEU A 493 2.45 -20.96 2.89
N HIS A 494 2.65 -22.10 3.53
CA HIS A 494 3.98 -22.53 3.98
C HIS A 494 4.97 -22.67 2.81
N GLN A 495 4.55 -23.27 1.67
CA GLN A 495 5.40 -23.38 0.49
C GLN A 495 5.74 -22.01 -0.12
N MET A 496 4.81 -21.07 -0.11
CA MET A 496 4.99 -19.71 -0.61
C MET A 496 6.15 -19.00 0.09
N PHE A 497 6.24 -19.12 1.40
CA PHE A 497 7.28 -18.44 2.19
C PHE A 497 8.56 -19.27 2.42
N LYS A 498 8.47 -20.59 2.46
CA LYS A 498 9.64 -21.45 2.66
C LYS A 498 10.39 -21.76 1.37
N ASN A 499 9.69 -21.87 0.25
CA ASN A 499 10.26 -22.17 -1.06
C ASN A 499 9.70 -21.22 -2.13
N PRO A 500 9.88 -19.88 -1.98
CA PRO A 500 9.18 -18.90 -2.81
C PRO A 500 9.45 -19.08 -4.30
N LYS A 501 10.69 -19.33 -4.72
CA LYS A 501 11.03 -19.56 -6.14
C LYS A 501 10.26 -20.74 -6.74
N LYS A 502 10.17 -21.85 -6.00
CA LYS A 502 9.46 -23.03 -6.48
C LYS A 502 7.94 -22.81 -6.53
N TRP A 503 7.42 -22.06 -5.56
CA TRP A 503 6.00 -21.71 -5.51
C TRP A 503 5.65 -20.76 -6.66
N LEU A 504 6.40 -19.66 -6.86
CA LEU A 504 6.23 -18.70 -7.96
C LEU A 504 6.29 -19.36 -9.33
N LYS A 505 7.22 -20.30 -9.53
CA LYS A 505 7.31 -21.07 -10.78
C LYS A 505 6.06 -21.89 -11.05
N LYS A 506 5.40 -22.44 -10.02
CA LYS A 506 4.13 -23.18 -10.18
C LYS A 506 2.94 -22.26 -10.42
N GLU A 507 2.98 -21.03 -9.87
CA GLU A 507 1.92 -20.05 -10.02
C GLU A 507 1.99 -19.28 -11.35
N THR A 508 3.10 -19.40 -12.09
CA THR A 508 3.39 -18.66 -13.32
C THR A 508 2.27 -18.74 -14.35
N GLU A 509 1.84 -19.96 -14.70
CA GLU A 509 0.80 -20.17 -15.72
C GLU A 509 -0.51 -19.47 -15.35
N LYS A 510 -0.91 -19.56 -14.07
CA LYS A 510 -2.13 -18.95 -13.57
C LYS A 510 -2.03 -17.42 -13.58
N TYR A 511 -0.94 -16.85 -13.06
CA TYR A 511 -0.74 -15.41 -13.04
C TYR A 511 -0.72 -14.84 -14.47
N THR A 512 0.11 -15.38 -15.36
CA THR A 512 0.27 -14.86 -16.72
C THR A 512 -0.98 -15.00 -17.59
N PHE A 513 -1.91 -15.90 -17.22
CA PHE A 513 -3.23 -16.00 -17.87
C PHE A 513 -4.09 -14.76 -17.59
N TYR A 514 -4.06 -14.22 -16.36
CA TYR A 514 -4.87 -13.07 -15.95
C TYR A 514 -4.16 -11.72 -16.09
N GLU A 515 -2.84 -11.69 -16.14
CA GLU A 515 -2.01 -10.50 -16.02
C GLU A 515 -2.46 -9.36 -16.94
N SER A 516 -2.58 -9.61 -18.25
CA SER A 516 -2.91 -8.55 -19.22
C SER A 516 -4.27 -7.93 -18.97
N GLN A 517 -5.30 -8.78 -18.71
CA GLN A 517 -6.65 -8.30 -18.45
C GLN A 517 -6.71 -7.52 -17.13
N MET A 518 -6.09 -8.05 -16.10
CA MET A 518 -6.02 -7.45 -14.77
C MET A 518 -5.37 -6.07 -14.80
N GLU A 519 -4.25 -5.92 -15.50
CA GLU A 519 -3.53 -4.66 -15.64
C GLU A 519 -4.30 -3.64 -16.49
N GLU A 520 -5.00 -4.07 -17.53
CA GLU A 520 -5.85 -3.22 -18.36
C GLU A 520 -7.07 -2.73 -17.59
N ASP A 521 -7.76 -3.60 -16.89
CA ASP A 521 -8.92 -3.27 -16.07
C ASP A 521 -8.53 -2.29 -14.96
N PHE A 522 -7.39 -2.50 -14.31
CA PHE A 522 -6.88 -1.59 -13.29
C PHE A 522 -6.55 -0.20 -13.87
N LYS A 523 -5.86 -0.15 -15.02
CA LYS A 523 -5.57 1.12 -15.71
C LYS A 523 -6.85 1.89 -16.01
N ASN A 524 -7.87 1.20 -16.52
CA ASN A 524 -9.14 1.84 -16.88
C ASN A 524 -9.91 2.32 -15.65
N SER A 525 -9.87 1.60 -14.52
CA SER A 525 -10.52 1.99 -13.28
C SER A 525 -9.91 3.25 -12.65
N ARG A 526 -8.60 3.46 -12.78
CA ARG A 526 -7.92 4.66 -12.28
C ARG A 526 -8.44 5.95 -12.91
N ILE A 527 -8.95 5.88 -14.13
CA ILE A 527 -9.45 7.04 -14.91
C ILE A 527 -10.92 7.34 -14.57
N GLN A 528 -11.70 6.34 -14.16
CA GLN A 528 -13.16 6.46 -13.99
C GLN A 528 -13.62 6.89 -12.58
N GLN A 529 -12.71 7.14 -11.64
CA GLN A 529 -13.06 7.38 -10.22
C GLN A 529 -13.68 8.75 -9.92
N SER A 530 -14.01 9.54 -10.90
CA SER A 530 -14.71 10.83 -10.71
C SER A 530 -16.20 10.71 -10.35
N ASP A 531 -16.77 9.51 -10.31
CA ASP A 531 -18.20 9.37 -10.09
C ASP A 531 -18.55 9.17 -8.61
N LYS A 532 -18.68 10.31 -7.88
CA LYS A 532 -19.18 10.37 -6.49
C LYS A 532 -20.49 9.56 -6.28
N LYS A 533 -21.29 9.40 -7.33
CA LYS A 533 -22.58 8.71 -7.28
C LYS A 533 -22.40 7.19 -7.14
N LEU A 534 -21.36 6.64 -7.75
CA LEU A 534 -21.02 5.22 -7.67
C LEU A 534 -20.43 4.85 -6.31
N GLN A 535 -19.59 5.72 -5.75
CA GLN A 535 -19.02 5.56 -4.41
C GLN A 535 -20.13 5.61 -3.33
N ASN A 536 -21.05 6.57 -3.43
CA ASN A 536 -22.18 6.65 -2.51
C ASN A 536 -23.09 5.42 -2.56
N LEU A 537 -23.28 4.79 -3.73
CA LEU A 537 -24.04 3.54 -3.87
C LEU A 537 -23.35 2.33 -3.23
N LEU A 538 -22.02 2.31 -3.23
CA LEU A 538 -21.22 1.22 -2.67
C LEU A 538 -21.19 1.23 -1.14
N TYR A 539 -21.21 2.43 -0.54
CA TYR A 539 -20.89 2.62 0.86
C TYR A 539 -22.03 3.25 1.68
N SER A 540 -23.11 3.72 1.04
CA SER A 540 -24.23 4.41 1.70
C SER A 540 -25.18 3.52 2.54
N ASN A 541 -24.88 2.23 2.69
CA ASN A 541 -25.67 1.26 3.46
C ASN A 541 -24.91 0.71 4.70
N HIS A 542 -24.18 1.57 5.38
CA HIS A 542 -23.65 1.26 6.71
C HIS A 542 -24.43 1.95 7.81
#